data_eb456c3fd92769725412a5656702dd2e
#
_entry.id   eb456c3fd92769725412a5656702dd2e
#
_cell.length_a   1.000
_cell.length_b   1.000
_cell.length_c   1.000
_cell.angle_alpha   90.00
_cell.angle_beta   90.00
_cell.angle_gamma   90.00
#
_symmetry.space_group_name_H-M   'P 1'
#
loop_
_entity.id
_entity.type
_entity.pdbx_description
1 polymer ?
#
loop_
_entity_poly.entity_id
_entity_poly.type
_entity_poly.pdbx_seq_one_letter_code
_entity_poly.pdbx_strand_id
1 'polypeptide(L)'
;MITRRILSLASFSRSAAYRAALLLFLLGAALPATDSSANSIEPAALGESGVPRAVAERSDTLQTKEGLTLRLTTDLGSVRIVPLEAGAAPVVRYSVRIETDARPPLAEKLLARYSLTAKGTSLGVEIVGSLPSLATRSGNDAQFWVSYEVAVPAAYNVEVSTGAGDIYTQDINGTASLITQGGNVASGRIGFTGLRVGSTGHPTAKLSTQGGHIQVLDVAGDLDAFTAGGHISAGNIAGDAVLRTGGGHIRAGQIAGRAQLETEGGNVTLGQAGSFVTVRTGGGQIDFGEVRGSVRAQTGGGGIRIITVSGPMEVESNGGSICLTRVAGAVQAATAGGTIRAWINPDTPSTGRTVHLAGASQLSSGAGDIIIFLPRNLAANIDALVENGGASRIDADPALLLSIQPPGNRTSGPVHATAVLNGGGAVLKLRTTVGKIKLQFLDSDTGLRDSLIREQRERINRRREGDSFPPVPVSLDRSSGSEEVPTAEEKTDWLERWMDILEIKLRGGLQEDAGDFQKRLISSPRPAYPELARRTGIQGIVKLQVRVTKNGSLEVQKLLQGEPVLADAAMEAVKKWRAKPAWINGEKVEVISTVTFNFQLK
;
A
#
# COMPACT_ATOMS: atom_id res chain seq x y z
N MET A 1 33.56 -17.10 5.21
CA MET A 1 33.00 -18.09 4.27
C MET A 1 31.83 -18.79 4.92
N ILE A 2 30.72 -18.09 5.03
CA ILE A 2 29.41 -18.65 5.40
C ILE A 2 28.41 -17.94 4.49
N THR A 3 28.16 -18.53 3.35
CA THR A 3 27.17 -18.03 2.40
C THR A 3 26.41 -19.22 1.85
N ARG A 4 25.10 -19.05 1.82
CA ARG A 4 24.10 -19.82 1.10
C ARG A 4 23.56 -21.10 1.75
N ARG A 5 22.49 -20.91 2.50
CA ARG A 5 21.25 -21.65 2.37
C ARG A 5 20.09 -20.76 2.88
N ILE A 6 19.73 -19.75 2.11
CA ILE A 6 18.41 -19.16 2.23
C ILE A 6 17.49 -20.04 1.39
N LEU A 7 16.78 -20.87 2.10
CA LEU A 7 15.74 -21.75 1.59
C LEU A 7 14.65 -20.95 0.88
N SER A 8 14.25 -21.45 -0.26
CA SER A 8 13.02 -21.11 -0.95
C SER A 8 11.78 -21.42 -0.07
N LEU A 9 11.40 -20.50 0.76
CA LEU A 9 10.14 -20.51 1.52
C LEU A 9 9.02 -19.76 0.77
N ALA A 10 8.97 -19.93 -0.53
CA ALA A 10 7.98 -19.29 -1.37
C ALA A 10 6.94 -20.31 -1.84
N SER A 11 6.18 -20.90 -0.92
CA SER A 11 4.85 -21.46 -1.25
C SER A 11 4.16 -21.98 0.01
N PHE A 12 3.75 -21.08 0.90
CA PHE A 12 2.79 -21.46 1.92
C PHE A 12 1.38 -21.37 1.35
N SER A 13 0.86 -22.51 0.88
CA SER A 13 -0.56 -22.64 0.61
C SER A 13 -1.32 -22.69 1.95
N ARG A 14 -2.33 -21.85 2.06
CA ARG A 14 -3.20 -21.72 3.22
C ARG A 14 -3.94 -23.02 3.49
N SER A 15 -3.68 -23.67 4.63
CA SER A 15 -4.24 -24.99 4.93
C SER A 15 -5.69 -24.93 5.45
N ALA A 16 -6.45 -26.00 5.15
CA ALA A 16 -7.82 -26.23 5.63
C ALA A 16 -7.98 -26.27 7.16
N ALA A 17 -6.87 -26.47 7.89
CA ALA A 17 -6.82 -26.43 9.35
C ALA A 17 -7.32 -25.12 9.96
N TYR A 18 -7.13 -23.99 9.25
CA TYR A 18 -7.66 -22.68 9.66
C TYR A 18 -9.21 -22.64 9.64
N ARG A 19 -9.85 -23.54 8.91
CA ARG A 19 -11.30 -23.60 8.72
C ARG A 19 -12.02 -24.34 9.84
N ALA A 20 -11.39 -25.36 10.42
CA ALA A 20 -11.99 -26.17 11.50
C ALA A 20 -11.93 -25.48 12.87
N ALA A 21 -10.85 -24.76 13.18
CA ALA A 21 -10.72 -24.01 14.42
C ALA A 21 -11.72 -22.85 14.52
N LEU A 22 -12.11 -22.26 13.37
CA LEU A 22 -13.10 -21.17 13.32
C LEU A 22 -14.52 -21.64 13.70
N LEU A 23 -14.85 -22.89 13.45
CA LEU A 23 -16.19 -23.46 13.71
C LEU A 23 -16.44 -23.78 15.20
N LEU A 24 -15.41 -24.12 15.96
CA LEU A 24 -15.54 -24.47 17.39
C LEU A 24 -15.72 -23.26 18.32
N PHE A 25 -15.23 -22.08 17.91
CA PHE A 25 -15.34 -20.85 18.70
C PHE A 25 -16.65 -20.07 18.50
N LEU A 26 -17.40 -20.37 17.43
CA LEU A 26 -18.69 -19.72 17.13
C LEU A 26 -19.89 -20.38 17.83
N LEU A 27 -19.71 -21.57 18.43
CA LEU A 27 -20.72 -22.21 19.25
C LEU A 27 -20.39 -21.94 20.72
N GLY A 28 -20.92 -20.83 21.26
CA GLY A 28 -20.84 -20.45 22.65
C GLY A 28 -21.56 -21.44 23.56
N ALA A 29 -20.99 -22.62 23.77
CA ALA A 29 -21.40 -23.55 24.81
C ALA A 29 -20.51 -23.32 26.04
N ALA A 30 -21.12 -22.85 27.12
CA ALA A 30 -20.50 -22.84 28.45
C ALA A 30 -20.06 -24.25 28.83
N LEU A 31 -18.77 -24.50 28.84
CA LEU A 31 -18.20 -25.73 29.44
C LEU A 31 -17.93 -25.48 30.92
N PRO A 32 -18.26 -26.44 31.78
CA PRO A 32 -17.96 -26.34 33.21
C PRO A 32 -16.44 -26.39 33.44
N ALA A 33 -15.97 -25.59 34.38
CA ALA A 33 -14.57 -25.59 34.82
C ALA A 33 -14.23 -26.97 35.42
N THR A 34 -13.45 -27.76 34.69
CA THR A 34 -12.77 -28.93 35.22
C THR A 34 -11.28 -28.75 35.03
N ASP A 35 -10.55 -28.72 36.14
CA ASP A 35 -9.10 -28.83 36.19
C ASP A 35 -8.65 -30.12 35.48
N SER A 36 -8.17 -30.00 34.26
CA SER A 36 -7.26 -30.99 33.67
C SER A 36 -6.64 -30.40 32.37
N SER A 37 -5.34 -30.30 32.34
CA SER A 37 -4.55 -30.10 31.11
C SER A 37 -4.81 -31.30 30.19
N ALA A 38 -5.77 -31.15 29.26
CA ALA A 38 -6.09 -32.21 28.32
C ALA A 38 -5.08 -32.15 27.15
N ASN A 39 -4.10 -33.04 27.17
CA ASN A 39 -3.32 -33.41 26.00
C ASN A 39 -4.14 -34.43 25.16
N SER A 40 -4.94 -33.99 24.22
CA SER A 40 -5.59 -34.89 23.27
C SER A 40 -4.72 -35.02 22.03
N ILE A 41 -4.30 -36.24 21.71
CA ILE A 41 -3.69 -36.62 20.43
C ILE A 41 -4.80 -37.26 19.62
N GLU A 42 -5.27 -36.56 18.57
CA GLU A 42 -6.27 -37.11 17.65
C GLU A 42 -5.61 -37.89 16.48
N PRO A 43 -6.26 -38.96 15.99
CA PRO A 43 -5.76 -39.70 14.83
C PRO A 43 -5.83 -38.84 13.54
N ALA A 44 -4.88 -39.08 12.67
CA ALA A 44 -4.58 -38.33 11.45
C ALA A 44 -5.80 -37.87 10.63
N ALA A 45 -5.98 -36.56 10.51
CA ALA A 45 -6.90 -35.96 9.55
C ALA A 45 -6.21 -35.84 8.17
N LEU A 46 -6.96 -36.04 7.09
CA LEU A 46 -6.48 -35.82 5.72
C LEU A 46 -6.32 -34.31 5.46
N GLY A 47 -5.10 -33.85 5.13
CA GLY A 47 -4.87 -32.49 4.65
C GLY A 47 -5.32 -32.32 3.18
N GLU A 48 -5.45 -31.09 2.69
CA GLU A 48 -5.83 -30.77 1.30
C GLU A 48 -4.96 -31.41 0.22
N SER A 49 -3.75 -31.82 0.56
CA SER A 49 -2.83 -32.57 -0.32
C SER A 49 -2.98 -34.09 -0.24
N GLY A 50 -3.98 -34.63 0.49
CA GLY A 50 -4.14 -36.07 0.71
C GLY A 50 -3.06 -36.69 1.62
N VAL A 51 -2.17 -35.93 2.19
CA VAL A 51 -1.16 -36.40 3.15
C VAL A 51 -1.78 -36.36 4.56
N PRO A 52 -1.84 -37.49 5.27
CA PRO A 52 -2.35 -37.51 6.64
C PRO A 52 -1.44 -36.69 7.55
N ARG A 53 -2.04 -35.78 8.32
CA ARG A 53 -1.33 -34.96 9.29
C ARG A 53 -1.66 -35.43 10.71
N ALA A 54 -0.63 -35.58 11.50
CA ALA A 54 -0.81 -35.75 12.93
C ALA A 54 -1.02 -34.38 13.58
N VAL A 55 -2.00 -34.28 14.48
CA VAL A 55 -2.43 -33.05 15.12
C VAL A 55 -2.34 -33.21 16.64
N ALA A 56 -1.83 -32.18 17.33
CA ALA A 56 -1.93 -32.02 18.78
C ALA A 56 -2.53 -30.64 19.08
N GLU A 57 -3.46 -30.60 20.03
CA GLU A 57 -4.07 -29.37 20.50
C GLU A 57 -3.81 -29.20 22.00
N ARG A 58 -3.46 -27.98 22.40
CA ARG A 58 -3.20 -27.61 23.81
C ARG A 58 -3.90 -26.30 24.12
N SER A 59 -4.74 -26.29 25.12
CA SER A 59 -5.51 -25.11 25.52
C SER A 59 -5.50 -24.96 27.04
N ASP A 60 -5.55 -23.71 27.50
CA ASP A 60 -5.66 -23.40 28.93
C ASP A 60 -6.22 -21.98 29.14
N THR A 61 -6.58 -21.66 30.37
CA THR A 61 -7.10 -20.36 30.81
C THR A 61 -6.34 -19.83 31.99
N LEU A 62 -5.69 -18.68 31.83
CA LEU A 62 -4.89 -18.06 32.89
C LEU A 62 -5.58 -16.81 33.42
N GLN A 63 -5.65 -16.71 34.76
CA GLN A 63 -6.18 -15.53 35.44
C GLN A 63 -5.23 -14.34 35.25
N THR A 64 -5.78 -13.16 35.01
CA THR A 64 -5.01 -11.93 34.82
C THR A 64 -5.79 -10.72 35.37
N LYS A 65 -5.36 -9.51 35.01
CA LYS A 65 -6.05 -8.25 35.32
C LYS A 65 -6.08 -7.39 34.06
N GLU A 66 -7.07 -6.53 33.92
CA GLU A 66 -7.09 -5.53 32.86
C GLU A 66 -5.87 -4.60 32.96
N GLY A 67 -5.45 -4.04 31.81
CA GLY A 67 -4.31 -3.13 31.72
C GLY A 67 -2.94 -3.80 31.74
N LEU A 68 -2.86 -5.11 31.95
CA LEU A 68 -1.60 -5.85 31.86
C LEU A 68 -1.27 -6.23 30.41
N THR A 69 -0.25 -7.07 30.21
CA THR A 69 0.31 -7.36 28.87
C THR A 69 0.28 -8.87 28.58
N LEU A 70 -0.19 -9.25 27.40
CA LEU A 70 0.12 -10.54 26.80
C LEU A 70 1.50 -10.47 26.14
N ARG A 71 2.41 -11.34 26.52
CA ARG A 71 3.68 -11.56 25.79
C ARG A 71 3.68 -12.96 25.20
N LEU A 72 3.61 -13.06 23.87
CA LEU A 72 3.67 -14.31 23.13
C LEU A 72 4.93 -14.36 22.27
N THR A 73 5.77 -15.35 22.50
CA THR A 73 6.99 -15.56 21.69
C THR A 73 7.00 -16.98 21.14
N THR A 74 7.21 -17.12 19.84
CA THR A 74 7.28 -18.44 19.20
C THR A 74 8.27 -18.45 18.04
N ASP A 75 8.92 -19.61 17.84
CA ASP A 75 9.82 -19.80 16.69
C ASP A 75 9.04 -19.91 15.37
N LEU A 76 7.85 -20.51 15.41
CA LEU A 76 6.98 -20.73 14.25
C LEU A 76 5.51 -20.68 14.69
N GLY A 77 4.69 -20.04 13.90
CA GLY A 77 3.24 -20.12 14.06
C GLY A 77 2.53 -18.82 13.68
N SER A 78 1.34 -18.98 13.13
CA SER A 78 0.42 -17.87 12.94
C SER A 78 -0.30 -17.59 14.26
N VAL A 79 -0.45 -16.32 14.59
CA VAL A 79 -1.02 -15.87 15.86
C VAL A 79 -2.26 -15.04 15.60
N ARG A 80 -3.37 -15.44 16.24
CA ARG A 80 -4.63 -14.70 16.21
C ARG A 80 -4.97 -14.22 17.62
N ILE A 81 -5.14 -12.90 17.78
CA ILE A 81 -5.54 -12.29 19.04
C ILE A 81 -6.96 -11.74 18.91
N VAL A 82 -7.82 -12.06 19.83
CA VAL A 82 -9.19 -11.56 19.89
C VAL A 82 -9.49 -10.98 21.27
N PRO A 83 -10.18 -9.84 21.40
CA PRO A 83 -10.62 -9.35 22.69
C PRO A 83 -11.79 -10.21 23.21
N LEU A 84 -11.84 -10.42 24.52
CA LEU A 84 -13.01 -10.94 25.19
C LEU A 84 -14.14 -9.89 25.18
N GLU A 85 -15.37 -10.36 25.32
CA GLU A 85 -16.53 -9.46 25.45
C GLU A 85 -16.37 -8.52 26.64
N ALA A 86 -16.86 -7.29 26.50
CA ALA A 86 -16.80 -6.29 27.56
C ALA A 86 -17.55 -6.78 28.82
N GLY A 87 -16.88 -6.72 29.98
CA GLY A 87 -17.42 -7.20 31.24
C GLY A 87 -17.18 -8.69 31.52
N ALA A 88 -16.53 -9.43 30.64
CA ALA A 88 -16.07 -10.78 30.95
C ALA A 88 -14.99 -10.78 32.03
N ALA A 89 -14.87 -11.89 32.78
CA ALA A 89 -13.80 -12.04 33.77
C ALA A 89 -12.43 -11.84 33.09
N PRO A 90 -11.49 -11.10 33.70
CA PRO A 90 -10.19 -10.81 33.11
C PRO A 90 -9.30 -12.06 33.09
N VAL A 91 -9.39 -12.82 32.03
CA VAL A 91 -8.62 -14.04 31.79
C VAL A 91 -7.95 -13.97 30.44
N VAL A 92 -6.86 -14.70 30.26
CA VAL A 92 -6.28 -15.00 28.92
C VAL A 92 -6.58 -16.46 28.63
N ARG A 93 -7.32 -16.73 27.56
CA ARG A 93 -7.56 -18.08 27.06
C ARG A 93 -6.71 -18.29 25.82
N TYR A 94 -6.07 -19.42 25.72
CA TYR A 94 -5.34 -19.77 24.52
C TYR A 94 -5.64 -21.17 24.05
N SER A 95 -5.59 -21.38 22.74
CA SER A 95 -5.54 -22.68 22.07
C SER A 95 -4.38 -22.68 21.10
N VAL A 96 -3.56 -23.72 21.13
CA VAL A 96 -2.43 -23.92 20.25
C VAL A 96 -2.60 -25.24 19.54
N ARG A 97 -2.72 -25.17 18.22
CA ARG A 97 -2.84 -26.32 17.35
C ARG A 97 -1.52 -26.54 16.63
N ILE A 98 -0.97 -27.73 16.75
CA ILE A 98 0.34 -28.12 16.21
C ILE A 98 0.11 -29.30 15.26
N GLU A 99 0.55 -29.18 14.03
CA GLU A 99 0.41 -30.19 12.97
C GLU A 99 1.77 -30.55 12.38
N THR A 100 1.92 -31.80 11.96
CA THR A 100 3.10 -32.27 11.21
C THR A 100 2.70 -33.33 10.18
N ASP A 101 3.39 -33.35 9.05
CA ASP A 101 3.26 -34.38 8.01
C ASP A 101 4.21 -35.57 8.22
N ALA A 102 4.93 -35.58 9.35
CA ALA A 102 5.75 -36.72 9.73
C ALA A 102 4.89 -38.00 9.87
N ARG A 103 5.46 -39.14 9.47
CA ARG A 103 4.79 -40.45 9.62
C ARG A 103 4.88 -40.96 11.08
N PRO A 104 3.85 -41.67 11.59
CA PRO A 104 3.99 -42.39 12.84
C PRO A 104 5.14 -43.41 12.79
N PRO A 105 5.92 -43.64 13.88
CA PRO A 105 5.81 -43.03 15.20
C PRO A 105 6.59 -41.71 15.38
N LEU A 106 7.18 -41.17 14.31
CA LEU A 106 7.98 -39.93 14.41
C LEU A 106 7.08 -38.73 14.73
N ALA A 107 5.88 -38.67 14.10
CA ALA A 107 4.92 -37.60 14.33
C ALA A 107 4.59 -37.41 15.82
N GLU A 108 4.22 -38.52 16.51
CA GLU A 108 3.91 -38.48 17.93
C GLU A 108 5.07 -37.97 18.80
N LYS A 109 6.29 -38.43 18.49
CA LYS A 109 7.49 -37.97 19.20
C LYS A 109 7.78 -36.48 18.97
N LEU A 110 7.54 -35.98 17.76
CA LEU A 110 7.76 -34.57 17.42
C LEU A 110 6.70 -33.68 18.07
N LEU A 111 5.42 -34.06 18.00
CA LEU A 111 4.32 -33.34 18.65
C LEU A 111 4.47 -33.31 20.17
N ALA A 112 4.86 -34.44 20.79
CA ALA A 112 5.09 -34.52 22.23
C ALA A 112 6.26 -33.64 22.70
N ARG A 113 7.26 -33.39 21.84
CA ARG A 113 8.43 -32.58 22.14
C ARG A 113 8.27 -31.10 21.82
N TYR A 114 7.18 -30.68 21.20
CA TYR A 114 6.91 -29.25 21.05
C TYR A 114 6.82 -28.61 22.43
N SER A 115 7.68 -27.63 22.70
CA SER A 115 7.68 -26.93 23.98
C SER A 115 6.66 -25.81 23.96
N LEU A 116 5.68 -25.87 24.84
CA LEU A 116 4.73 -24.80 25.10
C LEU A 116 4.69 -24.52 26.59
N THR A 117 5.04 -23.30 26.97
CA THR A 117 4.98 -22.81 28.34
C THR A 117 4.06 -21.60 28.41
N ALA A 118 3.07 -21.63 29.25
CA ALA A 118 2.19 -20.50 29.53
C ALA A 118 2.14 -20.24 31.02
N LYS A 119 2.36 -19.01 31.45
CA LYS A 119 2.38 -18.64 32.89
C LYS A 119 1.83 -17.25 33.12
N GLY A 120 1.11 -17.08 34.23
CA GLY A 120 0.77 -15.77 34.75
C GLY A 120 1.98 -15.13 35.45
N THR A 121 2.18 -13.84 35.23
CA THR A 121 3.24 -13.03 35.85
C THR A 121 2.63 -11.76 36.46
N SER A 122 3.42 -11.00 37.21
CA SER A 122 2.97 -9.70 37.75
C SER A 122 2.71 -8.67 36.63
N LEU A 123 3.25 -8.87 35.44
CA LEU A 123 3.08 -7.99 34.27
C LEU A 123 1.98 -8.45 33.32
N GLY A 124 1.41 -9.64 33.53
CA GLY A 124 0.39 -10.23 32.67
C GLY A 124 0.62 -11.70 32.39
N VAL A 125 0.37 -12.13 31.17
CA VAL A 125 0.53 -13.52 30.75
C VAL A 125 1.66 -13.65 29.76
N GLU A 126 2.54 -14.63 29.97
CA GLU A 126 3.62 -14.99 29.08
C GLU A 126 3.36 -16.37 28.46
N ILE A 127 3.39 -16.47 27.15
CA ILE A 127 3.26 -17.70 26.37
C ILE A 127 4.52 -17.86 25.51
N VAL A 128 5.20 -18.99 25.64
CA VAL A 128 6.41 -19.29 24.85
C VAL A 128 6.24 -20.63 24.17
N GLY A 129 6.36 -20.64 22.84
CA GLY A 129 6.33 -21.84 22.03
C GLY A 129 7.66 -22.06 21.30
N SER A 130 8.19 -23.29 21.30
CA SER A 130 9.40 -23.57 20.54
C SER A 130 9.39 -24.94 19.89
N LEU A 131 9.96 -24.98 18.69
CA LEU A 131 10.13 -26.21 17.90
C LEU A 131 11.14 -27.16 18.56
N PRO A 132 10.91 -28.47 18.47
CA PRO A 132 11.87 -29.45 18.97
C PRO A 132 13.17 -29.40 18.16
N SER A 133 14.30 -29.41 18.85
CA SER A 133 15.64 -29.37 18.23
C SER A 133 15.91 -30.49 17.22
N LEU A 134 15.15 -31.58 17.26
CA LEU A 134 15.23 -32.70 16.29
C LEU A 134 14.58 -32.37 14.94
N ALA A 135 13.63 -31.43 14.88
CA ALA A 135 13.02 -31.00 13.62
C ALA A 135 14.02 -30.28 12.70
N THR A 136 15.07 -29.69 13.29
CA THR A 136 16.12 -28.95 12.58
C THR A 136 17.34 -29.79 12.20
N ARG A 137 17.50 -30.99 12.77
CA ARG A 137 18.72 -31.84 12.62
C ARG A 137 18.49 -33.15 11.86
N SER A 138 17.28 -33.62 11.74
CA SER A 138 17.01 -34.89 11.04
C SER A 138 16.81 -34.62 9.58
N GLY A 139 17.51 -35.33 8.70
CA GLY A 139 17.34 -35.29 7.24
C GLY A 139 15.97 -35.79 6.73
N ASN A 140 14.97 -35.84 7.60
CA ASN A 140 13.57 -35.99 7.25
C ASN A 140 12.96 -34.59 7.17
N ASP A 141 12.51 -34.21 5.98
CA ASP A 141 11.84 -32.96 5.64
C ASP A 141 10.43 -32.84 6.28
N ALA A 142 10.25 -33.24 7.53
CA ALA A 142 8.97 -33.11 8.22
C ALA A 142 8.62 -31.64 8.44
N GLN A 143 7.48 -31.22 7.93
CA GLN A 143 6.98 -29.84 8.08
C GLN A 143 6.12 -29.73 9.33
N PHE A 144 6.16 -28.53 9.92
CA PHE A 144 5.34 -28.15 11.05
C PHE A 144 4.44 -26.98 10.69
N TRP A 145 3.21 -27.02 11.15
CA TRP A 145 2.29 -25.89 11.15
C TRP A 145 1.81 -25.66 12.57
N VAL A 146 1.91 -24.44 13.05
CA VAL A 146 1.47 -24.06 14.38
C VAL A 146 0.54 -22.88 14.28
N SER A 147 -0.59 -22.94 14.95
CA SER A 147 -1.53 -21.83 15.04
C SER A 147 -1.89 -21.56 16.50
N TYR A 148 -1.81 -20.30 16.87
CA TYR A 148 -2.19 -19.78 18.17
C TYR A 148 -3.48 -18.98 18.05
N GLU A 149 -4.48 -19.31 18.83
CA GLU A 149 -5.64 -18.45 19.06
C GLU A 149 -5.63 -18.02 20.52
N VAL A 150 -5.59 -16.71 20.77
CA VAL A 150 -5.49 -16.16 22.12
C VAL A 150 -6.58 -15.11 22.31
N ALA A 151 -7.43 -15.34 23.30
CA ALA A 151 -8.43 -14.36 23.73
C ALA A 151 -7.89 -13.61 24.95
N VAL A 152 -7.91 -12.27 24.88
CA VAL A 152 -7.38 -11.38 25.92
C VAL A 152 -8.47 -10.47 26.49
N PRO A 153 -8.32 -9.94 27.71
CA PRO A 153 -9.24 -8.92 28.22
C PRO A 153 -9.38 -7.72 27.28
N ALA A 154 -10.53 -7.05 27.31
CA ALA A 154 -10.82 -5.94 26.42
C ALA A 154 -9.78 -4.81 26.50
N ALA A 155 -9.31 -4.47 27.71
CA ALA A 155 -8.25 -3.48 27.94
C ALA A 155 -6.93 -4.19 28.26
N TYR A 156 -6.21 -4.61 27.22
CA TYR A 156 -4.96 -5.38 27.39
C TYR A 156 -3.90 -4.94 26.37
N ASN A 157 -2.63 -4.92 26.80
CA ASN A 157 -1.52 -4.68 25.89
C ASN A 157 -1.09 -6.01 25.25
N VAL A 158 -0.59 -5.96 24.03
CA VAL A 158 -0.25 -7.15 23.26
C VAL A 158 1.16 -7.03 22.69
N GLU A 159 2.04 -7.95 23.10
CA GLU A 159 3.39 -8.12 22.55
C GLU A 159 3.48 -9.52 21.93
N VAL A 160 3.58 -9.60 20.61
CA VAL A 160 3.71 -10.85 19.86
C VAL A 160 4.99 -10.84 19.05
N SER A 161 5.78 -11.90 19.18
CA SER A 161 6.97 -12.13 18.35
C SER A 161 6.93 -13.55 17.80
N THR A 162 6.92 -13.70 16.47
CA THR A 162 7.01 -15.01 15.81
C THR A 162 8.16 -15.03 14.80
N GLY A 163 8.88 -16.13 14.73
CA GLY A 163 9.92 -16.32 13.71
C GLY A 163 9.36 -16.51 12.30
N ALA A 164 8.19 -17.15 12.16
CA ALA A 164 7.49 -17.28 10.90
C ALA A 164 5.99 -17.51 11.14
N GLY A 165 5.15 -16.86 10.34
CA GLY A 165 3.70 -16.93 10.40
C GLY A 165 3.06 -15.54 10.47
N ASP A 166 1.79 -15.48 10.11
CA ASP A 166 1.01 -14.25 10.12
C ASP A 166 0.60 -13.88 11.54
N ILE A 167 0.58 -12.59 11.84
CA ILE A 167 -0.01 -12.06 13.07
C ILE A 167 -1.29 -11.32 12.69
N TYR A 168 -2.38 -11.75 13.29
CA TYR A 168 -3.69 -11.15 13.12
C TYR A 168 -4.26 -10.74 14.48
N THR A 169 -4.68 -9.50 14.61
CA THR A 169 -5.39 -9.04 15.81
C THR A 169 -6.69 -8.33 15.43
N GLN A 170 -7.71 -8.52 16.23
CA GLN A 170 -8.87 -7.63 16.21
C GLN A 170 -8.51 -6.29 16.89
N ASP A 171 -9.53 -5.50 17.28
CA ASP A 171 -9.31 -4.25 17.98
C ASP A 171 -8.60 -4.48 19.33
N ILE A 172 -7.55 -3.72 19.60
CA ILE A 172 -6.77 -3.75 20.84
C ILE A 172 -6.95 -2.42 21.56
N ASN A 173 -7.52 -2.43 22.74
CA ASN A 173 -7.69 -1.23 23.56
C ASN A 173 -6.47 -0.92 24.46
N GLY A 174 -5.31 -1.32 24.04
CA GLY A 174 -4.02 -1.08 24.68
C GLY A 174 -2.96 -0.76 23.66
N THR A 175 -1.69 -0.92 24.03
CA THR A 175 -0.56 -0.85 23.09
C THR A 175 -0.36 -2.18 22.38
N ALA A 176 0.19 -2.13 21.17
CA ALA A 176 0.50 -3.32 20.37
C ALA A 176 1.94 -3.32 19.87
N SER A 177 2.67 -4.41 20.12
CA SER A 177 3.96 -4.70 19.52
C SER A 177 3.88 -6.03 18.79
N LEU A 178 3.77 -6.01 17.47
CA LEU A 178 3.53 -7.19 16.64
C LEU A 178 4.70 -7.38 15.68
N ILE A 179 5.50 -8.42 15.90
CA ILE A 179 6.74 -8.65 15.16
C ILE A 179 6.74 -10.06 14.58
N THR A 180 6.92 -10.17 13.26
CA THR A 180 7.17 -11.45 12.57
C THR A 180 8.35 -11.32 11.62
N GLN A 181 9.07 -12.42 11.36
CA GLN A 181 10.14 -12.39 10.37
C GLN A 181 9.64 -12.71 8.95
N GLY A 182 8.59 -13.51 8.80
CA GLY A 182 8.20 -14.00 7.48
C GLY A 182 6.75 -13.77 7.06
N GLY A 183 5.84 -13.49 7.98
CA GLY A 183 4.40 -13.37 7.72
C GLY A 183 3.89 -11.94 7.60
N ASN A 184 2.59 -11.82 7.36
CA ASN A 184 1.89 -10.54 7.36
C ASN A 184 1.53 -10.14 8.79
N VAL A 185 1.40 -8.83 9.01
CA VAL A 185 0.86 -8.27 10.24
C VAL A 185 -0.43 -7.52 9.90
N ALA A 186 -1.55 -7.98 10.43
CA ALA A 186 -2.84 -7.31 10.25
C ALA A 186 -3.49 -7.05 11.61
N SER A 187 -3.88 -5.81 11.85
CA SER A 187 -4.51 -5.37 13.09
C SER A 187 -5.78 -4.57 12.81
N GLY A 188 -6.77 -4.74 13.67
CA GLY A 188 -7.87 -3.82 13.82
C GLY A 188 -7.41 -2.46 14.33
N ARG A 189 -8.25 -1.79 15.09
CA ARG A 189 -7.93 -0.51 15.72
C ARG A 189 -7.06 -0.74 16.97
N ILE A 190 -6.11 0.18 17.23
CA ILE A 190 -5.20 0.09 18.38
C ILE A 190 -5.34 1.34 19.24
N GLY A 191 -5.54 1.16 20.56
CA GLY A 191 -5.47 2.22 21.55
C GLY A 191 -6.77 3.02 21.78
N PHE A 192 -7.97 2.46 21.56
CA PHE A 192 -9.25 3.21 21.53
C PHE A 192 -9.97 3.43 22.85
N THR A 193 -9.53 2.91 23.97
CA THR A 193 -10.19 3.17 25.26
C THR A 193 -9.46 4.24 26.07
N GLY A 194 -9.97 5.47 26.06
CA GLY A 194 -9.84 6.48 27.13
C GLY A 194 -8.47 6.81 27.73
N LEU A 195 -7.45 6.07 27.36
CA LEU A 195 -6.08 6.34 27.72
C LEU A 195 -5.65 7.61 26.99
N ARG A 196 -5.50 8.70 27.76
CA ARG A 196 -4.63 9.77 27.32
C ARG A 196 -3.27 9.11 27.14
N VAL A 197 -2.91 8.85 25.91
CA VAL A 197 -1.55 8.44 25.54
C VAL A 197 -0.67 9.66 25.85
N GLY A 198 -0.27 9.75 27.10
CA GLY A 198 0.83 10.64 27.48
C GLY A 198 2.04 10.09 26.74
N SER A 199 2.78 10.95 26.08
CA SER A 199 4.03 10.64 25.40
C SER A 199 5.01 9.95 26.36
N THR A 200 4.91 8.64 26.46
CA THR A 200 5.86 7.82 27.24
C THR A 200 7.13 7.52 26.47
N GLY A 201 7.31 8.14 25.29
CA GLY A 201 8.46 7.89 24.40
C GLY A 201 8.40 6.55 23.64
N HIS A 202 7.34 5.77 23.82
CA HIS A 202 7.12 4.52 23.09
C HIS A 202 5.89 4.65 22.17
N PRO A 203 5.92 4.11 20.94
CA PRO A 203 4.77 4.14 20.05
C PRO A 203 3.61 3.32 20.64
N THR A 204 2.38 3.78 20.41
CA THR A 204 1.16 3.05 20.76
C THR A 204 1.07 1.74 19.97
N ALA A 205 1.56 1.75 18.72
CA ALA A 205 1.65 0.58 17.87
C ALA A 205 3.05 0.46 17.25
N LYS A 206 3.67 -0.71 17.42
CA LYS A 206 4.91 -1.10 16.74
C LYS A 206 4.66 -2.37 15.94
N LEU A 207 4.70 -2.26 14.61
CA LEU A 207 4.38 -3.35 13.69
C LEU A 207 5.59 -3.64 12.81
N SER A 208 6.08 -4.88 12.79
CA SER A 208 7.29 -5.20 12.03
C SER A 208 7.23 -6.56 11.38
N THR A 209 7.64 -6.62 10.10
CA THR A 209 7.89 -7.88 9.38
C THR A 209 9.06 -7.74 8.44
N GLN A 210 9.74 -8.84 8.09
CA GLN A 210 10.81 -8.80 7.09
C GLN A 210 10.26 -8.94 5.66
N GLY A 211 9.29 -9.81 5.43
CA GLY A 211 8.83 -10.12 4.07
C GLY A 211 7.38 -9.77 3.77
N GLY A 212 6.52 -9.75 4.78
CA GLY A 212 5.07 -9.62 4.63
C GLY A 212 4.58 -8.19 4.56
N HIS A 213 3.28 -8.06 4.42
CA HIS A 213 2.57 -6.79 4.43
C HIS A 213 2.16 -6.39 5.84
N ILE A 214 2.05 -5.09 6.07
CA ILE A 214 1.52 -4.53 7.31
C ILE A 214 0.21 -3.81 7.00
N GLN A 215 -0.84 -4.18 7.73
CA GLN A 215 -2.13 -3.49 7.68
C GLN A 215 -2.60 -3.16 9.09
N VAL A 216 -3.03 -1.93 9.30
CA VAL A 216 -3.69 -1.50 10.54
C VAL A 216 -4.84 -0.56 10.18
N LEU A 217 -6.00 -0.71 10.85
CA LEU A 217 -7.15 0.14 10.56
C LEU A 217 -6.90 1.56 11.07
N ASP A 218 -6.93 1.77 12.37
CA ASP A 218 -6.67 3.09 12.96
C ASP A 218 -5.79 2.94 14.21
N VAL A 219 -5.03 3.99 14.54
CA VAL A 219 -4.17 4.04 15.74
C VAL A 219 -4.47 5.32 16.52
N ALA A 220 -4.86 5.18 17.79
CA ALA A 220 -5.21 6.31 18.65
C ALA A 220 -3.99 7.11 19.18
N GLY A 221 -2.79 6.74 18.80
CA GLY A 221 -1.52 7.40 19.17
C GLY A 221 -0.49 7.25 18.08
N ASP A 222 0.77 7.02 18.45
CA ASP A 222 1.89 6.94 17.52
C ASP A 222 2.00 5.55 16.87
N LEU A 223 2.42 5.50 15.61
CA LEU A 223 2.65 4.28 14.85
C LEU A 223 4.09 4.21 14.33
N ASP A 224 4.78 3.12 14.64
CA ASP A 224 6.03 2.73 14.00
C ASP A 224 5.81 1.41 13.23
N ALA A 225 5.86 1.45 11.90
CA ALA A 225 5.65 0.29 11.05
C ALA A 225 6.82 0.07 10.09
N PHE A 226 7.37 -1.14 10.09
CA PHE A 226 8.52 -1.52 9.27
C PHE A 226 8.28 -2.84 8.54
N THR A 227 8.53 -2.86 7.23
CA THR A 227 8.67 -4.10 6.46
C THR A 227 9.84 -3.99 5.48
N ALA A 228 10.60 -5.07 5.28
CA ALA A 228 11.69 -5.00 4.30
C ALA A 228 11.20 -5.11 2.84
N GLY A 229 10.09 -5.82 2.57
CA GLY A 229 9.63 -6.02 1.19
C GLY A 229 8.16 -5.70 0.91
N GLY A 230 7.30 -5.82 1.91
CA GLY A 230 5.84 -5.72 1.75
C GLY A 230 5.30 -4.29 1.69
N HIS A 231 3.99 -4.19 1.50
CA HIS A 231 3.28 -2.91 1.55
C HIS A 231 2.89 -2.55 2.98
N ILE A 232 2.78 -1.26 3.26
CA ILE A 232 2.22 -0.74 4.51
C ILE A 232 0.92 -0.01 4.19
N SER A 233 -0.17 -0.41 4.84
CA SER A 233 -1.47 0.24 4.77
C SER A 233 -1.96 0.59 6.18
N ALA A 234 -2.10 1.87 6.45
CA ALA A 234 -2.62 2.38 7.71
C ALA A 234 -3.83 3.29 7.47
N GLY A 235 -4.83 3.19 8.33
CA GLY A 235 -5.98 4.08 8.32
C GLY A 235 -5.64 5.44 8.91
N ASN A 236 -6.36 5.84 9.97
CA ASN A 236 -6.12 7.12 10.63
C ASN A 236 -5.18 6.94 11.84
N ILE A 237 -4.22 7.84 11.97
CA ILE A 237 -3.22 7.85 13.03
C ILE A 237 -3.35 9.16 13.79
N ALA A 238 -3.71 9.10 15.07
CA ALA A 238 -3.95 10.28 15.89
C ALA A 238 -2.66 10.93 16.41
N GLY A 239 -1.55 10.24 16.36
CA GLY A 239 -0.23 10.70 16.76
C GLY A 239 0.75 10.87 15.59
N ASP A 240 2.02 10.69 15.89
CA ASP A 240 3.11 10.67 14.92
C ASP A 240 3.17 9.31 14.19
N ALA A 241 3.60 9.31 12.94
CA ALA A 241 3.75 8.09 12.15
C ALA A 241 5.13 7.96 11.53
N VAL A 242 5.73 6.79 11.69
CA VAL A 242 6.97 6.40 11.02
C VAL A 242 6.70 5.11 10.25
N LEU A 243 6.61 5.20 8.91
CA LEU A 243 6.28 4.08 8.05
C LEU A 243 7.43 3.84 7.07
N ARG A 244 8.07 2.66 7.14
CA ARG A 244 9.22 2.33 6.31
C ARG A 244 9.06 0.98 5.64
N THR A 245 9.34 0.94 4.33
CA THR A 245 9.40 -0.31 3.57
C THR A 245 10.57 -0.27 2.58
N GLY A 246 11.22 -1.41 2.32
CA GLY A 246 12.24 -1.49 1.29
C GLY A 246 11.66 -1.33 -0.13
N GLY A 247 10.71 -2.15 -0.52
CA GLY A 247 10.21 -2.15 -1.91
C GLY A 247 8.74 -1.83 -2.09
N GLY A 248 7.94 -1.91 -1.04
CA GLY A 248 6.48 -1.83 -1.10
C GLY A 248 5.91 -0.42 -1.17
N HIS A 249 4.62 -0.34 -1.39
CA HIS A 249 3.89 0.92 -1.34
C HIS A 249 3.53 1.30 0.11
N ILE A 250 3.49 2.59 0.38
CA ILE A 250 2.99 3.13 1.65
C ILE A 250 1.67 3.86 1.41
N ARG A 251 0.66 3.52 2.18
CA ARG A 251 -0.64 4.18 2.18
C ARG A 251 -1.04 4.55 3.59
N ALA A 252 -1.42 5.79 3.77
CA ALA A 252 -1.97 6.27 5.04
C ALA A 252 -3.22 7.11 4.80
N GLY A 253 -4.18 6.99 5.69
CA GLY A 253 -5.39 7.80 5.67
C GLY A 253 -5.12 9.22 6.13
N GLN A 254 -5.30 9.46 7.41
CA GLN A 254 -5.00 10.73 8.06
C GLN A 254 -3.93 10.53 9.13
N ILE A 255 -2.94 11.43 9.18
CA ILE A 255 -1.94 11.48 10.25
C ILE A 255 -2.06 12.84 10.92
N ALA A 256 -2.47 12.87 12.18
CA ALA A 256 -2.68 14.13 12.90
C ALA A 256 -1.35 14.77 13.33
N GLY A 257 -0.36 13.97 13.69
CA GLY A 257 0.99 14.36 14.08
C GLY A 257 1.95 14.52 12.90
N ARG A 258 3.24 14.27 13.17
CA ARG A 258 4.31 14.25 12.17
C ARG A 258 4.26 12.95 11.38
N ALA A 259 4.57 13.01 10.08
CA ALA A 259 4.65 11.85 9.21
C ALA A 259 6.05 11.70 8.61
N GLN A 260 6.66 10.53 8.80
CA GLN A 260 7.89 10.13 8.13
C GLN A 260 7.60 8.86 7.33
N LEU A 261 7.62 8.95 6.00
CA LEU A 261 7.23 7.87 5.10
C LEU A 261 8.41 7.58 4.16
N GLU A 262 8.95 6.37 4.20
CA GLU A 262 10.14 6.00 3.43
C GLU A 262 9.95 4.67 2.70
N THR A 263 10.24 4.67 1.40
CA THR A 263 10.29 3.44 0.58
C THR A 263 11.40 3.55 -0.48
N GLU A 264 12.06 2.45 -0.80
CA GLU A 264 13.09 2.48 -1.85
C GLU A 264 12.50 2.48 -3.27
N GLY A 265 11.37 1.83 -3.51
CA GLY A 265 10.81 1.70 -4.86
C GLY A 265 9.33 2.04 -5.01
N GLY A 266 8.57 1.95 -3.94
CA GLY A 266 7.10 2.03 -3.97
C GLY A 266 6.52 3.43 -4.04
N ASN A 267 5.24 3.49 -4.37
CA ASN A 267 4.48 4.74 -4.31
C ASN A 267 4.10 5.08 -2.86
N VAL A 268 4.00 6.38 -2.59
CA VAL A 268 3.52 6.88 -1.30
C VAL A 268 2.21 7.65 -1.50
N THR A 269 1.18 7.25 -0.77
CA THR A 269 -0.14 7.90 -0.81
C THR A 269 -0.55 8.30 0.61
N LEU A 270 -0.84 9.58 0.81
CA LEU A 270 -1.30 10.13 2.07
C LEU A 270 -2.57 10.96 1.86
N GLY A 271 -3.64 10.65 2.59
CA GLY A 271 -4.89 11.39 2.49
C GLY A 271 -4.77 12.78 3.08
N GLN A 272 -4.45 12.87 4.37
CA GLN A 272 -4.32 14.14 5.08
C GLN A 272 -3.17 14.10 6.10
N ALA A 273 -2.54 15.24 6.34
CA ALA A 273 -1.61 15.42 7.45
C ALA A 273 -1.85 16.73 8.20
N GLY A 274 -1.79 16.65 9.53
CA GLY A 274 -1.99 17.80 10.42
C GLY A 274 -0.73 18.62 10.66
N SER A 275 0.45 18.04 10.47
CA SER A 275 1.74 18.64 10.85
C SER A 275 2.80 18.45 9.76
N PHE A 276 4.07 18.36 10.16
CA PHE A 276 5.21 18.19 9.27
C PHE A 276 5.22 16.80 8.60
N VAL A 277 5.45 16.79 7.28
CA VAL A 277 5.52 15.57 6.47
C VAL A 277 6.86 15.46 5.79
N THR A 278 7.58 14.36 6.03
CA THR A 278 8.78 13.97 5.28
C THR A 278 8.50 12.70 4.51
N VAL A 279 8.75 12.72 3.20
CA VAL A 279 8.60 11.54 2.35
C VAL A 279 9.80 11.37 1.45
N ARG A 280 10.26 10.11 1.36
CA ARG A 280 11.31 9.70 0.46
C ARG A 280 10.92 8.41 -0.26
N THR A 281 11.08 8.41 -1.59
CA THR A 281 10.99 7.20 -2.40
C THR A 281 12.07 7.20 -3.48
N GLY A 282 12.65 6.05 -3.76
CA GLY A 282 13.67 5.94 -4.81
C GLY A 282 13.10 6.10 -6.22
N GLY A 283 11.92 5.57 -6.51
CA GLY A 283 11.34 5.61 -7.86
C GLY A 283 9.85 5.89 -7.95
N GLY A 284 9.12 5.77 -6.84
CA GLY A 284 7.67 5.81 -6.82
C GLY A 284 7.05 7.21 -6.93
N GLN A 285 5.77 7.22 -7.20
CA GLN A 285 4.97 8.46 -7.19
C GLN A 285 4.61 8.84 -5.75
N ILE A 286 4.53 10.16 -5.50
CA ILE A 286 4.09 10.74 -4.23
C ILE A 286 2.77 11.47 -4.48
N ASP A 287 1.70 11.00 -3.85
CA ASP A 287 0.37 11.57 -3.96
C ASP A 287 -0.15 11.98 -2.57
N PHE A 288 -0.32 13.30 -2.35
CA PHE A 288 -0.87 13.83 -1.11
C PHE A 288 -2.22 14.53 -1.35
N GLY A 289 -3.13 14.38 -0.40
CA GLY A 289 -4.33 15.18 -0.32
C GLY A 289 -4.06 16.54 0.31
N GLU A 290 -4.35 16.71 1.60
CA GLU A 290 -4.25 17.98 2.30
C GLU A 290 -3.18 17.92 3.39
N VAL A 291 -2.24 18.86 3.38
CA VAL A 291 -1.21 19.00 4.42
C VAL A 291 -1.31 20.41 5.03
N ARG A 292 -1.61 20.46 6.33
CA ARG A 292 -1.72 21.73 7.06
C ARG A 292 -0.37 22.29 7.47
N GLY A 293 0.61 21.43 7.66
CA GLY A 293 1.98 21.79 8.03
C GLY A 293 2.91 21.95 6.84
N SER A 294 4.21 21.79 7.10
CA SER A 294 5.25 21.84 6.08
C SER A 294 5.48 20.48 5.44
N VAL A 295 5.98 20.49 4.20
CA VAL A 295 6.23 19.27 3.41
C VAL A 295 7.67 19.23 2.92
N ARG A 296 8.33 18.11 3.12
CA ARG A 296 9.55 17.74 2.41
C ARG A 296 9.32 16.42 1.68
N ALA A 297 9.30 16.42 0.34
CA ALA A 297 9.05 15.24 -0.47
C ALA A 297 10.10 15.06 -1.56
N GLN A 298 10.72 13.88 -1.60
CA GLN A 298 11.77 13.55 -2.55
C GLN A 298 11.48 12.22 -3.26
N THR A 299 11.63 12.20 -4.58
CA THR A 299 11.55 10.97 -5.39
C THR A 299 12.62 10.94 -6.47
N GLY A 300 13.20 9.77 -6.74
CA GLY A 300 14.19 9.61 -7.80
C GLY A 300 13.59 9.66 -9.22
N GLY A 301 12.39 9.13 -9.44
CA GLY A 301 11.82 9.05 -10.79
C GLY A 301 10.35 9.40 -10.92
N GLY A 302 9.58 9.26 -9.86
CA GLY A 302 8.14 9.44 -9.86
C GLY A 302 7.67 10.89 -9.88
N GLY A 303 6.42 11.12 -10.24
CA GLY A 303 5.79 12.43 -10.11
C GLY A 303 5.38 12.72 -8.68
N ILE A 304 5.33 14.01 -8.34
CA ILE A 304 4.82 14.51 -7.05
C ILE A 304 3.53 15.28 -7.31
N ARG A 305 2.45 14.91 -6.63
CA ARG A 305 1.15 15.58 -6.72
C ARG A 305 0.63 15.88 -5.32
N ILE A 306 0.32 17.14 -5.08
CA ILE A 306 -0.18 17.61 -3.79
C ILE A 306 -1.39 18.50 -4.03
N ILE A 307 -2.51 18.19 -3.35
CA ILE A 307 -3.74 18.97 -3.51
C ILE A 307 -3.63 20.30 -2.77
N THR A 308 -3.35 20.28 -1.47
CA THR A 308 -3.27 21.49 -0.65
C THR A 308 -2.10 21.43 0.30
N VAL A 309 -1.32 22.51 0.38
CA VAL A 309 -0.32 22.73 1.44
C VAL A 309 -0.45 24.14 1.98
N SER A 310 -0.60 24.27 3.30
CA SER A 310 -0.70 25.57 3.97
C SER A 310 0.66 26.08 4.44
N GLY A 311 1.58 25.20 4.80
CA GLY A 311 2.93 25.56 5.25
C GLY A 311 3.98 25.63 4.12
N PRO A 312 5.23 25.95 4.47
CA PRO A 312 6.34 25.91 3.50
C PRO A 312 6.59 24.50 2.99
N MET A 313 7.01 24.40 1.72
CA MET A 313 7.29 23.11 1.10
C MET A 313 8.61 23.08 0.34
N GLU A 314 9.24 21.90 0.37
CA GLU A 314 10.40 21.53 -0.41
C GLU A 314 10.09 20.19 -1.11
N VAL A 315 10.00 20.22 -2.44
CA VAL A 315 9.66 19.05 -3.24
C VAL A 315 10.66 18.84 -4.38
N GLU A 316 11.16 17.63 -4.50
CA GLU A 316 12.22 17.31 -5.47
C GLU A 316 11.92 15.99 -6.18
N SER A 317 12.07 16.00 -7.52
CA SER A 317 12.02 14.81 -8.34
C SER A 317 13.12 14.84 -9.39
N ASN A 318 13.85 13.74 -9.60
CA ASN A 318 14.85 13.74 -10.67
C ASN A 318 14.20 13.62 -12.07
N GLY A 319 13.12 12.87 -12.24
CA GLY A 319 12.52 12.64 -13.56
C GLY A 319 11.07 13.04 -13.71
N GLY A 320 10.30 13.01 -12.64
CA GLY A 320 8.84 13.16 -12.68
C GLY A 320 8.34 14.61 -12.66
N SER A 321 7.10 14.77 -13.09
CA SER A 321 6.43 16.07 -13.03
C SER A 321 5.93 16.39 -11.62
N ILE A 322 5.92 17.67 -11.27
CA ILE A 322 5.42 18.19 -10.00
C ILE A 322 4.13 18.97 -10.24
N CYS A 323 3.06 18.61 -9.55
CA CYS A 323 1.75 19.27 -9.65
C CYS A 323 1.24 19.68 -8.26
N LEU A 324 1.11 20.99 -8.04
CA LEU A 324 0.74 21.61 -6.76
C LEU A 324 -0.53 22.44 -6.96
N THR A 325 -1.69 21.92 -6.58
CA THR A 325 -2.98 22.54 -6.95
C THR A 325 -3.46 23.64 -6.02
N ARG A 326 -2.96 23.73 -4.78
CA ARG A 326 -3.23 24.85 -3.87
C ARG A 326 -2.08 25.02 -2.89
N VAL A 327 -1.35 26.08 -3.04
CA VAL A 327 -0.17 26.37 -2.20
C VAL A 327 -0.31 27.73 -1.55
N ALA A 328 -0.29 27.74 -0.22
CA ALA A 328 -0.34 28.96 0.58
C ALA A 328 1.05 29.37 1.10
N GLY A 329 1.92 28.41 1.39
CA GLY A 329 3.26 28.63 1.92
C GLY A 329 4.33 28.97 0.88
N ALA A 330 5.56 29.22 1.33
CA ALA A 330 6.73 29.34 0.45
C ALA A 330 7.03 27.98 -0.24
N VAL A 331 7.44 28.04 -1.51
CA VAL A 331 7.66 26.85 -2.35
C VAL A 331 9.10 26.76 -2.81
N GLN A 332 9.71 25.60 -2.58
CA GLN A 332 10.93 25.18 -3.28
C GLN A 332 10.59 23.88 -4.03
N ALA A 333 10.49 23.95 -5.37
CA ALA A 333 10.17 22.82 -6.21
C ALA A 333 11.24 22.63 -7.28
N ALA A 334 11.81 21.43 -7.37
CA ALA A 334 12.85 21.11 -8.33
C ALA A 334 12.58 19.78 -9.04
N THR A 335 12.81 19.77 -10.36
CA THR A 335 12.82 18.53 -11.14
C THR A 335 13.89 18.63 -12.25
N ALA A 336 14.58 17.52 -12.55
CA ALA A 336 15.54 17.53 -13.65
C ALA A 336 14.86 17.42 -15.03
N GLY A 337 13.77 16.65 -15.15
CA GLY A 337 13.14 16.40 -16.46
C GLY A 337 11.67 16.76 -16.59
N GLY A 338 10.93 16.82 -15.50
CA GLY A 338 9.48 16.94 -15.51
C GLY A 338 8.95 18.38 -15.60
N THR A 339 7.68 18.50 -15.92
CA THR A 339 6.96 19.78 -15.87
C THR A 339 6.56 20.12 -14.43
N ILE A 340 6.76 21.38 -14.03
CA ILE A 340 6.24 21.91 -12.77
C ILE A 340 4.98 22.71 -13.06
N ARG A 341 3.87 22.34 -12.41
CA ARG A 341 2.62 23.09 -12.48
C ARG A 341 2.20 23.47 -11.07
N ALA A 342 2.01 24.76 -10.80
CA ALA A 342 1.68 25.24 -9.47
C ALA A 342 0.61 26.34 -9.49
N TRP A 343 -0.37 26.23 -8.58
CA TRP A 343 -1.33 27.27 -8.28
C TRP A 343 -0.98 27.89 -6.92
N ILE A 344 -0.41 29.09 -6.97
CA ILE A 344 -0.06 29.86 -5.77
C ILE A 344 -1.31 30.59 -5.31
N ASN A 345 -1.78 30.25 -4.13
CA ASN A 345 -2.97 30.83 -3.54
C ASN A 345 -2.77 31.01 -2.03
N PRO A 346 -2.06 32.06 -1.60
CA PRO A 346 -1.85 32.35 -0.19
C PRO A 346 -3.19 32.52 0.53
N ASP A 347 -3.30 31.92 1.72
CA ASP A 347 -4.50 31.99 2.54
C ASP A 347 -4.68 33.41 3.11
N THR A 348 -5.48 34.22 2.46
CA THR A 348 -5.93 35.50 2.99
C THR A 348 -7.43 35.69 2.77
N PRO A 349 -8.15 36.35 3.71
CA PRO A 349 -9.58 36.59 3.53
C PRO A 349 -9.85 37.41 2.26
N SER A 350 -10.73 36.94 1.47
CA SER A 350 -11.06 37.28 0.08
C SER A 350 -11.77 38.62 -0.11
N THR A 351 -11.29 39.73 0.37
CA THR A 351 -11.91 41.02 0.09
C THR A 351 -10.87 42.09 -0.27
N GLY A 352 -10.50 42.13 -1.57
CA GLY A 352 -9.86 43.31 -2.15
C GLY A 352 -8.47 43.73 -1.64
N ARG A 353 -7.91 43.02 -0.68
CA ARG A 353 -6.59 43.32 -0.12
C ARG A 353 -5.47 42.64 -0.94
N THR A 354 -4.36 43.30 -1.03
CA THR A 354 -3.13 42.74 -1.60
C THR A 354 -2.70 41.50 -0.80
N VAL A 355 -2.40 40.44 -1.53
CA VAL A 355 -1.95 39.16 -1.00
C VAL A 355 -0.44 39.08 -1.15
N HIS A 356 0.27 38.58 -0.16
CA HIS A 356 1.73 38.45 -0.18
C HIS A 356 2.15 36.98 -0.24
N LEU A 357 3.23 36.69 -0.96
CA LEU A 357 3.89 35.38 -0.83
C LEU A 357 4.35 35.20 0.61
N ALA A 358 4.15 34.00 1.14
CA ALA A 358 4.59 33.65 2.50
C ALA A 358 6.12 33.69 2.69
N GLY A 359 6.88 33.74 1.60
CA GLY A 359 8.34 33.83 1.58
C GLY A 359 8.90 33.68 0.18
N ALA A 360 10.22 33.79 0.06
CA ALA A 360 10.91 33.56 -1.22
C ALA A 360 10.62 32.15 -1.73
N SER A 361 10.20 32.05 -2.98
CA SER A 361 9.82 30.79 -3.62
C SER A 361 10.67 30.56 -4.87
N GLN A 362 11.00 29.31 -5.14
CA GLN A 362 11.78 28.91 -6.30
C GLN A 362 11.20 27.65 -6.95
N LEU A 363 10.98 27.71 -8.24
CA LEU A 363 10.62 26.56 -9.06
C LEU A 363 11.69 26.38 -10.14
N SER A 364 12.27 25.18 -10.23
CA SER A 364 13.34 24.88 -11.17
C SER A 364 13.11 23.57 -11.91
N SER A 365 13.24 23.60 -13.23
CA SER A 365 13.19 22.41 -14.07
C SER A 365 14.39 22.39 -15.02
N GLY A 366 15.06 21.24 -15.18
CA GLY A 366 16.11 21.11 -16.16
C GLY A 366 15.56 21.14 -17.60
N ALA A 367 14.65 20.25 -17.93
CA ALA A 367 14.14 20.10 -19.31
C ALA A 367 12.65 20.43 -19.48
N GLY A 368 11.86 20.36 -18.41
CA GLY A 368 10.40 20.54 -18.49
C GLY A 368 9.95 21.99 -18.38
N ASP A 369 8.68 22.18 -18.65
CA ASP A 369 8.03 23.50 -18.58
C ASP A 369 7.70 23.86 -17.13
N ILE A 370 7.64 25.17 -16.84
CA ILE A 370 7.12 25.71 -15.59
C ILE A 370 5.84 26.49 -15.90
N ILE A 371 4.72 26.02 -15.37
CA ILE A 371 3.40 26.64 -15.54
C ILE A 371 2.91 27.09 -14.17
N ILE A 372 2.73 28.38 -14.00
CA ILE A 372 2.32 28.94 -12.72
C ILE A 372 1.06 29.80 -12.85
N PHE A 373 0.16 29.64 -11.91
CA PHE A 373 -1.06 30.41 -11.79
C PHE A 373 -1.01 31.27 -10.52
N LEU A 374 -1.23 32.57 -10.68
CA LEU A 374 -1.09 33.59 -9.65
C LEU A 374 -2.39 34.36 -9.44
N PRO A 375 -2.73 34.79 -8.21
CA PRO A 375 -3.84 35.69 -8.01
C PRO A 375 -3.49 37.11 -8.52
N ARG A 376 -4.46 37.84 -9.09
CA ARG A 376 -4.23 39.20 -9.64
C ARG A 376 -3.74 40.20 -8.61
N ASN A 377 -4.14 40.02 -7.36
CA ASN A 377 -3.76 40.90 -6.24
C ASN A 377 -2.49 40.45 -5.51
N LEU A 378 -1.70 39.55 -6.08
CA LEU A 378 -0.44 39.09 -5.48
C LEU A 378 0.63 40.18 -5.53
N ALA A 379 1.21 40.54 -4.38
CA ALA A 379 2.42 41.37 -4.28
C ALA A 379 3.66 40.47 -4.26
N ALA A 380 4.46 40.52 -5.30
CA ALA A 380 5.67 39.73 -5.45
C ALA A 380 6.62 40.30 -6.49
N ASN A 381 7.90 39.95 -6.40
CA ASN A 381 8.88 40.20 -7.43
C ASN A 381 9.10 38.92 -8.21
N ILE A 382 8.83 38.96 -9.53
CA ILE A 382 9.04 37.80 -10.41
C ILE A 382 10.44 37.90 -11.03
N ASP A 383 11.15 36.79 -11.03
CA ASP A 383 12.46 36.61 -11.64
C ASP A 383 12.47 35.27 -12.40
N ALA A 384 12.24 35.33 -13.71
CA ALA A 384 12.12 34.17 -14.60
C ALA A 384 13.31 34.11 -15.55
N LEU A 385 13.96 32.94 -15.63
CA LEU A 385 15.10 32.69 -16.51
C LEU A 385 14.93 31.38 -17.26
N VAL A 386 15.08 31.44 -18.57
CA VAL A 386 15.29 30.29 -19.45
C VAL A 386 16.74 30.35 -19.94
N GLU A 387 17.55 29.35 -19.59
CA GLU A 387 19.00 29.39 -19.90
C GLU A 387 19.29 29.23 -21.39
N ASN A 388 18.57 28.33 -22.07
CA ASN A 388 18.74 28.03 -23.50
C ASN A 388 17.41 28.16 -24.22
N GLY A 389 17.14 29.31 -24.79
CA GLY A 389 15.87 29.51 -25.49
C GLY A 389 15.85 30.80 -26.36
N GLY A 390 14.76 31.01 -27.06
CA GLY A 390 14.41 32.27 -27.73
C GLY A 390 13.38 33.05 -26.90
N ALA A 391 13.11 34.29 -27.27
CA ALA A 391 12.16 35.16 -26.53
C ALA A 391 10.77 34.56 -26.32
N SER A 392 10.32 33.68 -27.21
CA SER A 392 9.02 32.97 -27.15
C SER A 392 8.97 31.87 -26.05
N ARG A 393 10.06 31.62 -25.32
CA ARG A 393 10.10 30.62 -24.25
C ARG A 393 9.48 31.11 -22.95
N ILE A 394 9.30 32.41 -22.78
CA ILE A 394 8.55 32.97 -21.65
C ILE A 394 7.24 33.53 -22.21
N ASP A 395 6.14 32.90 -21.79
CA ASP A 395 4.76 33.27 -22.14
C ASP A 395 4.04 33.73 -20.88
N ALA A 396 3.45 34.91 -20.91
CA ALA A 396 2.78 35.48 -19.75
C ALA A 396 1.50 36.19 -20.15
N ASP A 397 0.51 36.19 -19.25
CA ASP A 397 -0.66 37.03 -19.39
C ASP A 397 -0.21 38.50 -19.57
N PRO A 398 -0.68 39.20 -20.61
CA PRO A 398 -0.26 40.60 -20.90
C PRO A 398 -0.40 41.54 -19.69
N ALA A 399 -1.35 41.31 -18.79
CA ALA A 399 -1.55 42.14 -17.62
C ALA A 399 -0.47 41.96 -16.51
N LEU A 400 0.41 40.97 -16.65
CA LEU A 400 1.56 40.80 -15.74
C LEU A 400 2.70 41.80 -16.02
N LEU A 401 2.69 42.51 -17.16
CA LEU A 401 3.65 43.54 -17.53
C LEU A 401 5.12 43.10 -17.35
N LEU A 402 5.48 41.91 -17.85
CA LEU A 402 6.85 41.42 -17.78
C LEU A 402 7.81 42.22 -18.66
N SER A 403 8.95 42.63 -18.08
CA SER A 403 10.10 43.14 -18.84
C SER A 403 10.93 41.93 -19.28
N ILE A 404 10.88 41.58 -20.57
CA ILE A 404 11.61 40.44 -21.13
C ILE A 404 12.87 40.96 -21.85
N GLN A 405 14.02 40.45 -21.41
CA GLN A 405 15.32 40.72 -22.04
C GLN A 405 15.66 39.53 -22.95
N PRO A 406 15.61 39.71 -24.28
CA PRO A 406 15.95 38.66 -25.24
C PRO A 406 17.45 38.38 -25.28
N PRO A 407 17.89 37.23 -25.84
CA PRO A 407 19.31 36.83 -25.90
C PRO A 407 20.07 37.64 -26.94
N GLY A 408 20.28 38.94 -26.76
CA GLY A 408 21.09 39.81 -27.61
C GLY A 408 20.95 39.51 -29.14
N ASN A 409 22.05 39.54 -29.87
CA ASN A 409 22.07 39.24 -31.35
C ASN A 409 22.11 37.72 -31.66
N ARG A 410 21.89 36.82 -30.71
CA ARG A 410 21.92 35.37 -30.94
C ARG A 410 20.51 34.82 -31.11
N THR A 411 20.34 33.82 -31.96
CA THR A 411 19.07 33.11 -32.20
C THR A 411 18.66 32.25 -31.01
N SER A 412 19.59 31.90 -30.12
CA SER A 412 19.37 31.18 -28.87
C SER A 412 20.33 31.64 -27.79
N GLY A 413 19.87 31.68 -26.55
CA GLY A 413 20.64 32.10 -25.39
C GLY A 413 19.73 32.30 -24.16
N PRO A 414 20.26 32.83 -23.05
CA PRO A 414 19.46 33.07 -21.86
C PRO A 414 18.40 34.17 -22.11
N VAL A 415 17.16 33.86 -21.73
CA VAL A 415 16.04 34.83 -21.73
C VAL A 415 15.66 35.10 -20.29
N HIS A 416 15.78 36.37 -19.92
CA HIS A 416 15.46 36.82 -18.56
C HIS A 416 14.21 37.70 -18.57
N ALA A 417 13.29 37.44 -17.67
CA ALA A 417 12.11 38.28 -17.52
C ALA A 417 11.90 38.62 -16.03
N THR A 418 11.57 39.89 -15.80
CA THR A 418 11.29 40.41 -14.47
C THR A 418 9.97 41.18 -14.42
N ALA A 419 9.29 41.13 -13.27
CA ALA A 419 8.13 41.97 -13.02
C ALA A 419 8.02 42.31 -11.51
N VAL A 420 7.43 43.43 -11.25
CA VAL A 420 7.06 43.85 -9.90
C VAL A 420 5.54 43.94 -9.84
N LEU A 421 4.92 42.99 -9.11
CA LEU A 421 3.46 42.87 -9.01
C LEU A 421 2.97 43.58 -7.75
N ASN A 422 1.96 44.45 -7.88
CA ASN A 422 1.26 45.15 -6.77
C ASN A 422 2.19 45.72 -5.69
N GLY A 423 3.26 46.44 -6.12
CA GLY A 423 4.21 47.07 -5.21
C GLY A 423 5.38 46.18 -4.79
N GLY A 424 5.48 44.96 -5.27
CA GLY A 424 6.59 44.05 -5.00
C GLY A 424 6.44 43.29 -3.69
N GLY A 425 7.46 42.52 -3.34
CA GLY A 425 7.48 41.68 -2.15
C GLY A 425 8.50 40.55 -2.22
N ALA A 426 8.20 39.43 -1.64
CA ALA A 426 9.04 38.24 -1.73
C ALA A 426 9.28 37.82 -3.18
N VAL A 427 10.46 37.25 -3.44
CA VAL A 427 10.87 36.88 -4.81
C VAL A 427 10.32 35.52 -5.19
N LEU A 428 9.71 35.44 -6.36
CA LEU A 428 9.33 34.21 -7.03
C LEU A 428 10.32 33.94 -8.17
N LYS A 429 11.24 33.01 -7.95
CA LYS A 429 12.25 32.58 -8.92
C LYS A 429 11.76 31.42 -9.76
N LEU A 430 11.81 31.56 -11.08
CA LEU A 430 11.44 30.52 -12.05
C LEU A 430 12.65 30.24 -12.94
N ARG A 431 13.12 28.99 -12.95
CA ARG A 431 14.34 28.61 -13.70
C ARG A 431 14.08 27.36 -14.51
N THR A 432 14.36 27.41 -15.80
CA THR A 432 14.41 26.20 -16.66
C THR A 432 15.56 26.30 -17.65
N THR A 433 16.18 25.14 -17.94
CA THR A 433 17.31 25.16 -18.91
C THR A 433 16.81 25.22 -20.35
N VAL A 434 15.83 24.40 -20.73
CA VAL A 434 15.32 24.36 -22.12
C VAL A 434 13.80 24.40 -22.24
N GLY A 435 13.07 24.32 -21.14
CA GLY A 435 11.60 24.36 -21.09
C GLY A 435 11.02 25.75 -21.39
N LYS A 436 9.71 25.84 -21.29
CA LYS A 436 8.96 27.11 -21.33
C LYS A 436 8.55 27.54 -19.93
N ILE A 437 8.51 28.83 -19.69
CA ILE A 437 7.90 29.40 -18.48
C ILE A 437 6.60 30.06 -18.87
N LYS A 438 5.50 29.61 -18.30
CA LYS A 438 4.16 30.16 -18.52
C LYS A 438 3.59 30.73 -17.24
N LEU A 439 3.29 32.04 -17.23
CA LEU A 439 2.68 32.72 -16.11
C LEU A 439 1.25 33.14 -16.48
N GLN A 440 0.30 32.72 -15.67
CA GLN A 440 -1.12 32.98 -15.88
C GLN A 440 -1.78 33.46 -14.59
N PHE A 441 -2.92 34.12 -14.71
CA PHE A 441 -3.74 34.39 -13.52
C PHE A 441 -4.65 33.22 -13.19
N LEU A 442 -5.05 33.11 -11.93
CA LEU A 442 -5.95 32.06 -11.43
C LEU A 442 -7.32 32.07 -12.14
N ASP A 443 -7.80 33.22 -12.55
CA ASP A 443 -9.08 33.40 -13.25
C ASP A 443 -9.04 32.98 -14.72
N SER A 444 -7.86 32.80 -15.29
CA SER A 444 -7.69 32.21 -16.62
C SER A 444 -7.76 30.67 -16.60
N ASP A 445 -7.81 30.07 -15.43
CA ASP A 445 -7.99 28.63 -15.29
C ASP A 445 -9.45 28.21 -15.49
N THR A 446 -9.74 27.64 -16.65
CA THR A 446 -11.09 27.20 -17.07
C THR A 446 -11.49 25.85 -16.44
N GLY A 447 -11.17 25.61 -15.17
CA GLY A 447 -11.54 24.40 -14.43
C GLY A 447 -10.50 23.26 -14.48
N LEU A 448 -9.31 23.51 -15.03
CA LEU A 448 -8.22 22.53 -15.05
C LEU A 448 -7.81 22.12 -13.63
N ARG A 449 -7.66 23.09 -12.73
CA ARG A 449 -7.31 22.83 -11.33
C ARG A 449 -8.33 21.92 -10.65
N ASP A 450 -9.62 22.21 -10.80
CA ASP A 450 -10.68 21.45 -10.15
C ASP A 450 -10.81 20.02 -10.72
N SER A 451 -10.54 19.86 -12.03
CA SER A 451 -10.47 18.53 -12.65
C SER A 451 -9.29 17.71 -12.09
N LEU A 452 -8.11 18.33 -11.94
CA LEU A 452 -6.93 17.68 -11.38
C LEU A 452 -7.12 17.32 -9.89
N ILE A 453 -7.75 18.20 -9.11
CA ILE A 453 -8.09 17.92 -7.70
C ILE A 453 -9.04 16.72 -7.62
N ARG A 454 -10.08 16.68 -8.45
CA ARG A 454 -11.03 15.57 -8.50
C ARG A 454 -10.34 14.26 -8.86
N GLU A 455 -9.59 14.26 -9.94
CA GLU A 455 -8.82 13.10 -10.39
C GLU A 455 -7.85 12.59 -9.30
N GLN A 456 -7.16 13.50 -8.63
CA GLN A 456 -6.22 13.13 -7.58
C GLN A 456 -6.92 12.58 -6.34
N ARG A 457 -8.05 13.16 -5.91
CA ARG A 457 -8.87 12.61 -4.82
C ARG A 457 -9.39 11.22 -5.14
N GLU A 458 -9.89 11.01 -6.35
CA GLU A 458 -10.32 9.68 -6.80
C GLU A 458 -9.15 8.69 -6.84
N ARG A 459 -7.96 9.14 -7.24
CA ARG A 459 -6.75 8.31 -7.26
C ARG A 459 -6.31 7.92 -5.86
N ILE A 460 -6.31 8.86 -4.91
CA ILE A 460 -6.01 8.60 -3.50
C ILE A 460 -7.02 7.60 -2.93
N ASN A 461 -8.31 7.80 -3.17
CA ASN A 461 -9.37 6.92 -2.69
C ASN A 461 -9.29 5.52 -3.32
N ARG A 462 -9.14 5.41 -4.64
CA ARG A 462 -8.98 4.11 -5.33
C ARG A 462 -7.77 3.33 -4.83
N ARG A 463 -6.66 4.01 -4.55
CA ARG A 463 -5.47 3.36 -3.99
C ARG A 463 -5.67 2.93 -2.53
N ARG A 464 -6.58 3.55 -1.79
CA ARG A 464 -6.99 3.11 -0.44
C ARG A 464 -7.90 1.89 -0.48
N GLU A 465 -8.75 1.78 -1.51
CA GLU A 465 -9.73 0.70 -1.68
C GLU A 465 -9.16 -0.52 -2.43
N GLY A 466 -8.25 -0.30 -3.39
CA GLY A 466 -7.79 -1.31 -4.36
C GLY A 466 -6.77 -2.33 -3.88
N ASP A 467 -6.11 -2.09 -2.73
CA ASP A 467 -5.17 -3.03 -2.10
C ASP A 467 -5.58 -3.32 -0.64
N SER A 468 -6.86 -3.22 -0.36
CA SER A 468 -7.37 -3.78 0.90
C SER A 468 -7.03 -5.27 0.89
N PHE A 469 -6.12 -5.70 1.77
CA PHE A 469 -6.15 -7.03 2.31
C PHE A 469 -7.59 -7.36 2.65
N PRO A 470 -7.97 -8.64 2.63
CA PRO A 470 -9.31 -9.01 3.05
C PRO A 470 -9.66 -8.20 4.30
N PRO A 471 -10.84 -7.56 4.30
CA PRO A 471 -11.23 -6.79 5.47
C PRO A 471 -11.00 -7.69 6.67
N VAL A 472 -10.27 -7.18 7.65
CA VAL A 472 -10.22 -7.81 8.97
C VAL A 472 -11.67 -8.14 9.27
N PRO A 473 -12.07 -9.43 9.46
CA PRO A 473 -13.47 -9.74 9.67
C PRO A 473 -13.96 -8.91 10.85
N VAL A 474 -14.65 -7.84 10.53
CA VAL A 474 -15.29 -6.98 11.52
C VAL A 474 -16.28 -7.89 12.21
N SER A 475 -16.21 -7.97 13.53
CA SER A 475 -17.22 -8.67 14.32
C SER A 475 -18.59 -8.23 13.82
N LEU A 476 -19.39 -9.20 13.37
CA LEU A 476 -20.79 -8.97 13.06
C LEU A 476 -21.44 -8.45 14.35
N ASP A 477 -21.66 -7.14 14.37
CA ASP A 477 -22.40 -6.49 15.46
C ASP A 477 -23.83 -7.03 15.39
N ARG A 478 -24.17 -7.89 16.33
CA ARG A 478 -25.51 -8.42 16.50
C ARG A 478 -26.37 -7.34 17.14
N SER A 479 -26.80 -6.35 16.35
CA SER A 479 -27.90 -5.50 16.75
C SER A 479 -28.97 -5.46 15.67
N SER A 480 -30.05 -6.16 15.98
CA SER A 480 -31.43 -5.96 15.49
C SER A 480 -31.68 -5.93 13.97
N GLY A 481 -32.12 -7.09 13.46
CA GLY A 481 -32.80 -7.24 12.18
C GLY A 481 -32.95 -8.73 11.90
N SER A 482 -34.18 -9.23 11.91
CA SER A 482 -34.53 -10.59 11.59
C SER A 482 -34.26 -10.88 10.11
N GLU A 483 -33.03 -11.23 9.75
CA GLU A 483 -32.67 -11.90 8.50
C GLU A 483 -32.27 -13.33 8.82
N GLU A 484 -32.79 -14.26 8.03
CA GLU A 484 -32.50 -15.69 8.13
C GLU A 484 -30.98 -15.95 8.16
N VAL A 485 -30.53 -16.62 9.21
CA VAL A 485 -29.10 -16.97 9.37
C VAL A 485 -28.75 -18.04 8.35
N PRO A 486 -27.82 -17.79 7.42
CA PRO A 486 -27.37 -18.80 6.44
C PRO A 486 -26.85 -20.06 7.15
N THR A 487 -27.13 -21.23 6.58
CA THR A 487 -26.67 -22.50 7.13
C THR A 487 -25.15 -22.61 7.13
N ALA A 488 -24.59 -23.51 7.93
CA ALA A 488 -23.13 -23.68 8.04
C ALA A 488 -22.48 -24.04 6.69
N GLU A 489 -23.20 -24.77 5.82
CA GLU A 489 -22.76 -25.12 4.46
C GLU A 489 -22.72 -23.91 3.53
N GLU A 490 -23.72 -23.00 3.59
CA GLU A 490 -23.72 -21.77 2.79
C GLU A 490 -22.59 -20.81 3.19
N LYS A 491 -22.21 -20.75 4.49
CA LYS A 491 -21.08 -19.95 4.96
C LYS A 491 -19.74 -20.48 4.49
N THR A 492 -19.58 -21.78 4.38
CA THR A 492 -18.33 -22.42 3.89
C THR A 492 -18.17 -22.16 2.39
N ASP A 493 -19.24 -22.33 1.61
CA ASP A 493 -19.25 -22.09 0.17
C ASP A 493 -18.98 -20.61 -0.18
N TRP A 494 -19.51 -19.67 0.60
CA TRP A 494 -19.22 -18.23 0.42
C TRP A 494 -17.74 -17.91 0.69
N LEU A 495 -17.14 -18.48 1.73
CA LEU A 495 -15.73 -18.27 2.08
C LEU A 495 -14.79 -18.84 1.01
N GLU A 496 -15.11 -20.02 0.46
CA GLU A 496 -14.34 -20.64 -0.63
C GLU A 496 -14.40 -19.81 -1.91
N ARG A 497 -15.59 -19.38 -2.32
CA ARG A 497 -15.77 -18.48 -3.48
C ARG A 497 -14.98 -17.18 -3.33
N TRP A 498 -14.92 -16.65 -2.12
CA TRP A 498 -14.25 -15.40 -1.85
C TRP A 498 -12.71 -15.55 -1.83
N MET A 499 -12.21 -16.68 -1.35
CA MET A 499 -10.79 -17.03 -1.34
C MET A 499 -10.23 -17.21 -2.76
N ASP A 500 -10.98 -17.86 -3.66
CA ASP A 500 -10.59 -18.03 -5.06
C ASP A 500 -10.49 -16.70 -5.80
N ILE A 501 -11.45 -15.79 -5.57
CA ILE A 501 -11.44 -14.43 -6.14
C ILE A 501 -10.25 -13.63 -5.62
N LEU A 502 -9.88 -13.83 -4.36
CA LEU A 502 -8.78 -13.12 -3.73
C LEU A 502 -7.42 -13.57 -4.27
N GLU A 503 -7.22 -14.86 -4.44
CA GLU A 503 -5.97 -15.42 -5.00
C GLU A 503 -5.73 -14.92 -6.43
N ILE A 504 -6.80 -14.80 -7.22
CA ILE A 504 -6.75 -14.27 -8.59
C ILE A 504 -6.43 -12.77 -8.58
N LYS A 505 -7.02 -11.99 -7.67
CA LYS A 505 -6.71 -10.55 -7.52
C LYS A 505 -5.27 -10.32 -7.04
N LEU A 506 -4.75 -11.16 -6.15
CA LEU A 506 -3.37 -11.07 -5.65
C LEU A 506 -2.32 -11.41 -6.71
N ARG A 507 -2.63 -12.25 -7.68
CA ARG A 507 -1.76 -12.57 -8.82
C ARG A 507 -1.83 -11.52 -9.95
N GLY A 508 -2.57 -10.43 -9.77
CA GLY A 508 -2.73 -9.37 -10.78
C GLY A 508 -3.67 -9.72 -11.94
N GLY A 509 -4.48 -10.75 -11.78
CA GLY A 509 -5.43 -11.30 -12.74
C GLY A 509 -5.23 -12.80 -12.96
N LEU A 510 -6.28 -13.48 -13.42
CA LEU A 510 -6.21 -14.89 -13.81
C LEU A 510 -5.25 -15.04 -14.99
N GLN A 511 -4.23 -15.87 -14.86
CA GLN A 511 -3.39 -16.24 -16.01
C GLN A 511 -4.12 -17.29 -16.84
N GLU A 512 -4.43 -16.97 -18.09
CA GLU A 512 -5.11 -17.84 -19.03
C GLU A 512 -4.16 -18.24 -20.15
N ASP A 513 -4.21 -19.53 -20.53
CA ASP A 513 -3.47 -20.01 -21.71
C ASP A 513 -3.94 -19.28 -22.98
N ALA A 514 -3.02 -19.08 -23.91
CA ALA A 514 -3.30 -18.42 -25.20
C ALA A 514 -4.38 -19.16 -26.02
N GLY A 515 -4.49 -20.49 -25.88
CA GLY A 515 -5.50 -21.30 -26.56
C GLY A 515 -6.91 -21.08 -26.01
N ASP A 516 -7.07 -20.99 -24.71
CA ASP A 516 -8.38 -20.74 -24.08
C ASP A 516 -8.79 -19.28 -24.22
N PHE A 517 -7.85 -18.35 -24.13
CA PHE A 517 -8.08 -16.95 -24.44
C PHE A 517 -8.62 -16.75 -25.86
N GLN A 518 -8.07 -17.47 -26.85
CA GLN A 518 -8.50 -17.37 -28.25
C GLN A 518 -9.97 -17.77 -28.45
N LYS A 519 -10.49 -18.73 -27.68
CA LYS A 519 -11.91 -19.16 -27.69
C LYS A 519 -12.87 -18.08 -27.16
N ARG A 520 -12.35 -17.15 -26.38
CA ARG A 520 -13.14 -16.06 -25.77
C ARG A 520 -13.17 -14.79 -26.61
N LEU A 521 -12.34 -14.68 -27.65
CA LEU A 521 -12.33 -13.53 -28.52
C LEU A 521 -13.65 -13.37 -29.29
N ILE A 522 -14.27 -12.20 -29.19
CA ILE A 522 -15.48 -11.82 -29.94
C ILE A 522 -15.07 -11.16 -31.25
N SER A 523 -14.06 -10.30 -31.18
CA SER A 523 -13.55 -9.54 -32.32
C SER A 523 -12.04 -9.38 -32.19
N SER A 524 -11.30 -9.75 -33.23
CA SER A 524 -9.84 -9.72 -33.27
C SER A 524 -9.32 -9.28 -34.63
N PRO A 525 -9.52 -8.00 -35.04
CA PRO A 525 -9.02 -7.50 -36.31
C PRO A 525 -7.50 -7.65 -36.41
N ARG A 526 -7.03 -8.09 -37.59
CA ARG A 526 -5.59 -8.26 -37.84
C ARG A 526 -4.88 -6.92 -37.85
N PRO A 527 -3.62 -6.84 -37.39
CA PRO A 527 -2.82 -5.63 -37.49
C PRO A 527 -2.52 -5.29 -38.94
N ALA A 528 -2.58 -4.02 -39.28
CA ALA A 528 -2.13 -3.54 -40.56
C ALA A 528 -0.60 -3.65 -40.65
N TYR A 529 -0.06 -4.10 -41.77
CA TYR A 529 1.39 -4.15 -41.94
C TYR A 529 1.94 -2.72 -42.15
N PRO A 530 2.84 -2.23 -41.25
CA PRO A 530 3.35 -0.87 -41.35
C PRO A 530 4.08 -0.62 -42.67
N GLU A 531 3.83 0.51 -43.31
CA GLU A 531 4.47 0.85 -44.61
C GLU A 531 5.99 0.91 -44.53
N LEU A 532 6.52 1.43 -43.39
CA LEU A 532 7.95 1.46 -43.13
C LEU A 532 8.55 0.06 -43.13
N ALA A 533 7.92 -0.86 -42.38
CA ALA A 533 8.37 -2.26 -42.29
C ALA A 533 8.27 -2.96 -43.66
N ARG A 534 7.25 -2.64 -44.45
CA ARG A 534 7.09 -3.17 -45.83
C ARG A 534 8.20 -2.73 -46.75
N ARG A 535 8.59 -1.44 -46.67
CA ARG A 535 9.66 -0.86 -47.52
C ARG A 535 11.06 -1.35 -47.11
N THR A 536 11.26 -1.61 -45.82
CA THR A 536 12.55 -2.02 -45.26
C THR A 536 12.69 -3.55 -45.15
N GLY A 537 11.66 -4.33 -45.48
CA GLY A 537 11.68 -5.79 -45.42
C GLY A 537 11.65 -6.37 -44.00
N ILE A 538 11.27 -5.57 -43.00
CA ILE A 538 11.24 -6.03 -41.60
C ILE A 538 10.05 -6.98 -41.37
N GLN A 539 10.37 -8.24 -41.01
CA GLN A 539 9.40 -9.31 -40.71
C GLN A 539 9.70 -9.85 -39.32
N GLY A 540 8.75 -10.55 -38.72
CA GLY A 540 9.00 -11.18 -37.43
C GLY A 540 7.76 -11.48 -36.60
N ILE A 541 8.00 -12.06 -35.42
CA ILE A 541 6.97 -12.41 -34.46
C ILE A 541 6.91 -11.32 -33.39
N VAL A 542 5.71 -10.82 -33.12
CA VAL A 542 5.42 -9.91 -32.01
C VAL A 542 4.61 -10.65 -30.95
N LYS A 543 5.09 -10.66 -29.71
CA LYS A 543 4.36 -11.20 -28.54
C LYS A 543 4.04 -10.09 -27.57
N LEU A 544 2.77 -9.94 -27.25
CA LEU A 544 2.25 -8.96 -26.31
C LEU A 544 1.58 -9.66 -25.14
N GLN A 545 1.86 -9.22 -23.94
CA GLN A 545 1.06 -9.55 -22.77
C GLN A 545 -0.11 -8.58 -22.71
N VAL A 546 -1.33 -9.12 -22.63
CA VAL A 546 -2.57 -8.36 -22.64
C VAL A 546 -3.42 -8.68 -21.42
N ARG A 547 -4.14 -7.67 -20.93
CA ARG A 547 -5.15 -7.80 -19.90
C ARG A 547 -6.52 -7.65 -20.52
N VAL A 548 -7.41 -8.59 -20.26
CA VAL A 548 -8.83 -8.46 -20.55
C VAL A 548 -9.53 -7.87 -19.36
N THR A 549 -10.12 -6.71 -19.52
CA THR A 549 -10.87 -6.03 -18.46
C THR A 549 -12.23 -6.69 -18.21
N LYS A 550 -12.86 -6.39 -17.11
CA LYS A 550 -14.21 -6.84 -16.74
C LYS A 550 -15.28 -6.52 -17.80
N ASN A 551 -15.02 -5.54 -18.65
CA ASN A 551 -15.90 -5.12 -19.75
C ASN A 551 -15.58 -5.81 -21.09
N GLY A 552 -14.56 -6.68 -21.11
CA GLY A 552 -14.13 -7.40 -22.31
C GLY A 552 -13.26 -6.58 -23.28
N SER A 553 -12.80 -5.38 -22.90
CA SER A 553 -11.78 -4.64 -23.64
C SER A 553 -10.38 -5.18 -23.31
N LEU A 554 -9.47 -5.08 -24.27
CA LEU A 554 -8.10 -5.52 -24.08
C LEU A 554 -7.16 -4.32 -23.89
N GLU A 555 -6.26 -4.44 -22.92
CA GLU A 555 -5.19 -3.49 -22.63
C GLU A 555 -3.84 -4.18 -22.75
N VAL A 556 -2.90 -3.57 -23.47
CA VAL A 556 -1.54 -4.09 -23.59
C VAL A 556 -0.79 -3.74 -22.30
N GLN A 557 -0.29 -4.77 -21.61
CA GLN A 557 0.49 -4.64 -20.39
C GLN A 557 1.99 -4.52 -20.67
N LYS A 558 2.48 -5.37 -21.56
CA LYS A 558 3.92 -5.47 -21.85
C LYS A 558 4.18 -6.02 -23.25
N LEU A 559 5.20 -5.48 -23.92
CA LEU A 559 5.82 -6.10 -25.10
C LEU A 559 6.80 -7.17 -24.59
N LEU A 560 6.55 -8.43 -24.94
CA LEU A 560 7.41 -9.55 -24.57
C LEU A 560 8.50 -9.81 -25.62
N GLN A 561 8.14 -9.66 -26.90
CA GLN A 561 9.03 -9.89 -28.04
C GLN A 561 8.52 -9.15 -29.28
N GLY A 562 9.41 -8.60 -30.09
CA GLY A 562 9.12 -8.06 -31.43
C GLY A 562 9.86 -6.78 -31.76
N GLU A 563 9.99 -6.50 -33.06
CA GLU A 563 10.54 -5.25 -33.57
C GLU A 563 9.61 -4.08 -33.28
N PRO A 564 10.12 -2.90 -32.82
CA PRO A 564 9.28 -1.77 -32.40
C PRO A 564 8.23 -1.35 -33.40
N VAL A 565 8.59 -1.26 -34.70
CA VAL A 565 7.69 -0.83 -35.78
C VAL A 565 6.53 -1.82 -35.97
N LEU A 566 6.77 -3.12 -35.80
CA LEU A 566 5.74 -4.16 -35.88
C LEU A 566 4.92 -4.22 -34.57
N ALA A 567 5.56 -3.95 -33.44
CA ALA A 567 4.93 -3.94 -32.13
C ALA A 567 3.86 -2.83 -32.03
N ASP A 568 4.13 -1.63 -32.56
CA ASP A 568 3.17 -0.54 -32.57
C ASP A 568 1.90 -0.89 -33.35
N ALA A 569 2.04 -1.52 -34.52
CA ALA A 569 0.90 -1.98 -35.32
C ALA A 569 0.10 -3.11 -34.58
N ALA A 570 0.80 -4.00 -33.89
CA ALA A 570 0.18 -5.04 -33.09
C ALA A 570 -0.58 -4.47 -31.89
N MET A 571 -0.01 -3.50 -31.18
CA MET A 571 -0.65 -2.81 -30.05
C MET A 571 -1.91 -2.04 -30.49
N GLU A 572 -1.86 -1.35 -31.61
CA GLU A 572 -3.03 -0.65 -32.18
C GLU A 572 -4.16 -1.61 -32.60
N ALA A 573 -3.82 -2.80 -33.07
CA ALA A 573 -4.80 -3.83 -33.38
C ALA A 573 -5.47 -4.37 -32.09
N VAL A 574 -4.67 -4.65 -31.06
CA VAL A 574 -5.16 -5.21 -29.78
C VAL A 574 -6.13 -4.25 -29.07
N LYS A 575 -5.93 -2.94 -29.14
CA LYS A 575 -6.88 -1.96 -28.59
C LYS A 575 -8.30 -2.09 -29.16
N LYS A 576 -8.42 -2.58 -30.38
CA LYS A 576 -9.71 -2.82 -31.07
C LYS A 576 -10.31 -4.19 -30.78
N TRP A 577 -9.58 -5.08 -30.13
CA TRP A 577 -10.05 -6.40 -29.82
C TRP A 577 -11.10 -6.38 -28.71
N ARG A 578 -11.98 -7.38 -28.73
CA ARG A 578 -12.99 -7.60 -27.70
C ARG A 578 -13.05 -9.08 -27.38
N ALA A 579 -13.14 -9.38 -26.08
CA ALA A 579 -13.27 -10.74 -25.56
C ALA A 579 -14.48 -10.86 -24.63
N LYS A 580 -15.02 -12.04 -24.47
CA LYS A 580 -16.01 -12.32 -23.42
C LYS A 580 -15.33 -12.16 -22.06
N PRO A 581 -15.91 -11.45 -21.09
CA PRO A 581 -15.39 -11.39 -19.73
C PRO A 581 -15.24 -12.78 -19.12
N ALA A 582 -14.20 -13.01 -18.34
CA ALA A 582 -14.11 -14.21 -17.52
C ALA A 582 -15.03 -14.09 -16.32
N TRP A 583 -15.58 -15.21 -15.92
CA TRP A 583 -16.45 -15.33 -14.75
C TRP A 583 -15.87 -16.38 -13.83
N ILE A 584 -15.74 -16.06 -12.55
CA ILE A 584 -15.40 -17.02 -11.50
C ILE A 584 -16.38 -16.81 -10.38
N ASN A 585 -17.05 -17.86 -9.99
CA ASN A 585 -18.04 -17.86 -8.91
C ASN A 585 -19.10 -16.74 -9.02
N GLY A 586 -19.53 -16.44 -10.26
CA GLY A 586 -20.55 -15.41 -10.52
C GLY A 586 -20.04 -13.96 -10.60
N GLU A 587 -18.74 -13.70 -10.40
CA GLU A 587 -18.13 -12.38 -10.59
C GLU A 587 -17.26 -12.31 -11.85
N LYS A 588 -17.28 -11.13 -12.49
CA LYS A 588 -16.38 -10.85 -13.62
C LYS A 588 -14.97 -10.57 -13.10
N VAL A 589 -14.00 -11.30 -13.62
CA VAL A 589 -12.58 -11.15 -13.26
C VAL A 589 -11.75 -10.69 -14.45
N GLU A 590 -10.65 -9.99 -14.15
CA GLU A 590 -9.66 -9.62 -15.16
C GLU A 590 -8.74 -10.81 -15.45
N VAL A 591 -8.35 -10.94 -16.73
CA VAL A 591 -7.52 -12.04 -17.21
C VAL A 591 -6.29 -11.52 -17.91
N ILE A 592 -5.14 -12.12 -17.63
CA ILE A 592 -3.88 -11.83 -18.31
C ILE A 592 -3.57 -13.01 -19.25
N SER A 593 -3.30 -12.70 -20.51
CA SER A 593 -2.90 -13.71 -21.50
C SER A 593 -1.83 -13.16 -22.45
N THR A 594 -1.32 -14.03 -23.32
CA THR A 594 -0.30 -13.65 -24.32
C THR A 594 -0.88 -13.77 -25.72
N VAL A 595 -0.69 -12.71 -26.52
CA VAL A 595 -1.09 -12.66 -27.93
C VAL A 595 0.16 -12.66 -28.80
N THR A 596 0.15 -13.49 -29.84
CA THR A 596 1.25 -13.60 -30.79
C THR A 596 0.79 -13.22 -32.20
N PHE A 597 1.50 -12.31 -32.82
CA PHE A 597 1.31 -11.93 -34.21
C PHE A 597 2.52 -12.36 -35.04
N ASN A 598 2.28 -12.92 -36.20
CA ASN A 598 3.31 -13.25 -37.17
C ASN A 598 3.19 -12.32 -38.38
N PHE A 599 4.13 -11.41 -38.54
CA PHE A 599 4.23 -10.48 -39.65
C PHE A 599 5.14 -11.06 -40.76
N GLN A 600 4.55 -11.44 -41.88
CA GLN A 600 5.28 -11.96 -43.04
C GLN A 600 4.90 -11.14 -44.28
N LEU A 601 5.88 -10.80 -45.08
CA LEU A 601 5.67 -10.20 -46.42
C LEU A 601 5.27 -11.32 -47.39
N LYS A 602 4.12 -11.15 -48.02
CA LYS A 602 3.68 -12.02 -49.14
C LYS A 602 4.31 -11.54 -50.41
#